data_c4552ac9018b112721b9ce956cb83a7f
#
_entry.id   c4552ac9018b112721b9ce956cb83a7f
#
_cell.length_a   1.000
_cell.length_b   1.000
_cell.length_c   1.000
_cell.angle_alpha   90.00
_cell.angle_beta   90.00
_cell.angle_gamma   90.00
#
_symmetry.space_group_name_H-M   'P 1'
#
loop_
_entity.id
_entity.type
_entity.pdbx_description
1 polymer ?
#
loop_
_entity_poly.entity_id
_entity_poly.type
_entity_poly.pdbx_seq_one_letter_code
_entity_poly.pdbx_strand_id
1 'polypeptide(L)'
;MTEKTPTKAELAERLAEVERERDEHLDDLKRVAAEFENYRKRVARDQQSLAARAHERLVKELLPVLDDLERALQAAAEHEEAELEEGVRLVHRELQEALAKEGLVEIETNGHFDPHVHEALLSQPSDKDDGAILEVLQKGYRLGDRVVRPARVVISQGE
;
A
#
# COMPACT_ATOMS: atom_id res chain seq x y z
N MET A 1 69.28 16.15 -26.31
CA MET A 1 68.82 14.91 -25.62
C MET A 1 68.24 14.00 -26.67
N THR A 2 68.97 12.95 -27.06
CA THR A 2 68.45 11.99 -28.06
C THR A 2 67.45 11.05 -27.39
N GLU A 3 66.15 11.18 -27.71
CA GLU A 3 65.17 10.23 -27.34
C GLU A 3 65.51 8.87 -27.95
N LYS A 4 65.77 7.89 -27.11
CA LYS A 4 66.05 6.53 -27.49
C LYS A 4 64.77 5.87 -28.01
N THR A 5 64.67 5.64 -29.30
CA THR A 5 63.51 4.93 -29.88
C THR A 5 63.32 3.56 -29.20
N PRO A 6 62.14 3.25 -28.65
CA PRO A 6 61.94 2.00 -27.94
C PRO A 6 62.11 0.79 -28.85
N THR A 7 62.63 -0.27 -28.31
CA THR A 7 62.83 -1.53 -29.05
C THR A 7 61.49 -2.24 -29.26
N LYS A 8 61.42 -3.14 -30.25
CA LYS A 8 60.18 -3.94 -30.52
C LYS A 8 59.74 -4.74 -29.31
N ALA A 9 60.67 -5.21 -28.48
CA ALA A 9 60.36 -5.96 -27.25
C ALA A 9 59.73 -5.05 -26.18
N GLU A 10 60.29 -3.85 -25.94
CA GLU A 10 59.73 -2.88 -24.99
C GLU A 10 58.32 -2.40 -25.40
N LEU A 11 58.07 -2.24 -26.73
CA LEU A 11 56.74 -1.90 -27.23
C LEU A 11 55.73 -3.06 -27.04
N ALA A 12 56.13 -4.30 -27.21
CA ALA A 12 55.28 -5.46 -27.02
C ALA A 12 54.90 -5.63 -25.52
N GLU A 13 55.86 -5.42 -24.61
CA GLU A 13 55.63 -5.48 -23.15
C GLU A 13 54.64 -4.37 -22.71
N ARG A 14 54.85 -3.16 -23.22
CA ARG A 14 53.98 -2.03 -22.91
C ARG A 14 52.58 -2.19 -23.49
N LEU A 15 52.44 -2.82 -24.66
CA LEU A 15 51.15 -3.17 -25.25
C LEU A 15 50.43 -4.16 -24.38
N ALA A 16 51.09 -5.23 -23.96
CA ALA A 16 50.48 -6.24 -23.10
C ALA A 16 50.03 -5.68 -21.72
N GLU A 17 50.80 -4.74 -21.17
CA GLU A 17 50.41 -4.05 -19.93
C GLU A 17 49.17 -3.17 -20.10
N VAL A 18 49.12 -2.35 -21.16
CA VAL A 18 47.96 -1.50 -21.47
C VAL A 18 46.73 -2.35 -21.80
N GLU A 19 46.88 -3.49 -22.50
CA GLU A 19 45.77 -4.41 -22.75
C GLU A 19 45.22 -5.00 -21.46
N ARG A 20 46.08 -5.37 -20.50
CA ARG A 20 45.63 -5.86 -19.19
C ARG A 20 44.87 -4.77 -18.41
N GLU A 21 45.43 -3.57 -18.32
CA GLU A 21 44.76 -2.42 -17.67
C GLU A 21 43.40 -2.12 -18.31
N ARG A 22 43.32 -2.13 -19.66
CA ARG A 22 42.06 -1.99 -20.38
C ARG A 22 41.02 -3.05 -19.96
N ASP A 23 41.45 -4.32 -19.89
CA ASP A 23 40.55 -5.43 -19.55
C ASP A 23 40.08 -5.31 -18.10
N GLU A 24 40.96 -4.95 -17.16
CA GLU A 24 40.60 -4.67 -15.75
C GLU A 24 39.59 -3.50 -15.67
N HIS A 25 39.82 -2.42 -16.38
CA HIS A 25 38.86 -1.29 -16.41
C HIS A 25 37.54 -1.63 -17.07
N LEU A 26 37.53 -2.47 -18.11
CA LEU A 26 36.31 -2.95 -18.74
C LEU A 26 35.46 -3.81 -17.77
N ASP A 27 36.09 -4.65 -16.97
CA ASP A 27 35.38 -5.47 -16.00
C ASP A 27 34.84 -4.63 -14.83
N ASP A 28 35.59 -3.64 -14.37
CA ASP A 28 35.12 -2.66 -13.40
C ASP A 28 33.92 -1.86 -13.94
N LEU A 29 33.98 -1.39 -15.19
CA LEU A 29 32.84 -0.69 -15.84
C LEU A 29 31.60 -1.59 -15.93
N LYS A 30 31.75 -2.85 -16.32
CA LYS A 30 30.63 -3.82 -16.36
C LYS A 30 30.01 -4.00 -14.98
N ARG A 31 30.85 -4.12 -13.94
CA ARG A 31 30.39 -4.26 -12.56
C ARG A 31 29.60 -3.01 -12.11
N VAL A 32 30.16 -1.82 -12.32
CA VAL A 32 29.50 -0.55 -11.98
C VAL A 32 28.18 -0.37 -12.74
N ALA A 33 28.14 -0.75 -14.02
CA ALA A 33 26.93 -0.69 -14.83
C ALA A 33 25.84 -1.61 -14.26
N ALA A 34 26.20 -2.84 -13.85
CA ALA A 34 25.28 -3.77 -13.23
C ALA A 34 24.76 -3.28 -11.86
N GLU A 35 25.63 -2.71 -11.03
CA GLU A 35 25.27 -2.09 -9.74
C GLU A 35 24.34 -0.89 -9.95
N PHE A 36 24.60 -0.06 -10.95
CA PHE A 36 23.76 1.08 -11.28
C PHE A 36 22.37 0.66 -11.77
N GLU A 37 22.28 -0.38 -12.58
CA GLU A 37 20.97 -0.94 -12.99
C GLU A 37 20.17 -1.49 -11.80
N ASN A 38 20.83 -2.20 -10.88
CA ASN A 38 20.20 -2.70 -9.67
C ASN A 38 19.74 -1.56 -8.76
N TYR A 39 20.56 -0.50 -8.62
CA TYR A 39 20.20 0.71 -7.89
C TYR A 39 18.96 1.40 -8.50
N ARG A 40 18.92 1.60 -9.82
CA ARG A 40 17.76 2.18 -10.51
C ARG A 40 16.47 1.39 -10.23
N LYS A 41 16.54 0.05 -10.35
CA LYS A 41 15.38 -0.83 -10.08
C LYS A 41 14.91 -0.73 -8.62
N ARG A 42 15.86 -0.61 -7.68
CA ARG A 42 15.53 -0.42 -6.26
C ARG A 42 14.86 0.93 -6.03
N VAL A 43 15.46 2.03 -6.50
CA VAL A 43 14.90 3.38 -6.35
C VAL A 43 13.48 3.49 -6.93
N ALA A 44 13.23 2.89 -8.10
CA ALA A 44 11.90 2.89 -8.68
C ALA A 44 10.86 2.18 -7.78
N ARG A 45 11.22 1.02 -7.19
CA ARG A 45 10.36 0.31 -6.23
C ARG A 45 10.14 1.13 -4.94
N ASP A 46 11.20 1.75 -4.43
CA ASP A 46 11.13 2.56 -3.21
C ASP A 46 10.22 3.79 -3.43
N GLN A 47 10.31 4.45 -4.58
CA GLN A 47 9.41 5.57 -4.93
C GLN A 47 7.94 5.14 -5.01
N GLN A 48 7.65 4.00 -5.66
CA GLN A 48 6.28 3.46 -5.71
C GLN A 48 5.76 3.13 -4.31
N SER A 49 6.61 2.53 -3.45
CA SER A 49 6.22 2.19 -2.09
C SER A 49 5.98 3.42 -1.21
N LEU A 50 6.74 4.50 -1.41
CA LEU A 50 6.55 5.77 -0.70
C LEU A 50 5.23 6.45 -1.07
N ALA A 51 4.90 6.49 -2.37
CA ALA A 51 3.63 7.02 -2.84
C ALA A 51 2.44 6.24 -2.25
N ALA A 52 2.50 4.91 -2.29
CA ALA A 52 1.46 4.05 -1.73
C ALA A 52 1.28 4.25 -0.22
N ARG A 53 2.38 4.43 0.55
CA ARG A 53 2.30 4.72 2.00
C ARG A 53 1.74 6.10 2.31
N ALA A 54 2.05 7.12 1.49
CA ALA A 54 1.50 8.46 1.66
C ALA A 54 -0.02 8.46 1.45
N HIS A 55 -0.51 7.78 0.42
CA HIS A 55 -1.95 7.60 0.17
C HIS A 55 -2.64 6.84 1.31
N GLU A 56 -2.04 5.75 1.79
CA GLU A 56 -2.59 4.98 2.92
C GLU A 56 -2.77 5.84 4.17
N ARG A 57 -1.78 6.70 4.50
CA ARG A 57 -1.88 7.59 5.66
C ARG A 57 -3.01 8.59 5.50
N LEU A 58 -3.12 9.24 4.34
CA LEU A 58 -4.20 10.19 4.07
C LEU A 58 -5.58 9.51 4.16
N VAL A 59 -5.71 8.33 3.57
CA VAL A 59 -6.97 7.55 3.64
C VAL A 59 -7.32 7.24 5.10
N LYS A 60 -6.35 6.79 5.92
CA LYS A 60 -6.57 6.54 7.35
C LYS A 60 -7.09 7.76 8.10
N GLU A 61 -6.55 8.94 7.79
CA GLU A 61 -6.96 10.20 8.40
C GLU A 61 -8.37 10.64 7.97
N LEU A 62 -8.85 10.22 6.79
CA LEU A 62 -10.18 10.52 6.27
C LEU A 62 -11.26 9.54 6.73
N LEU A 63 -10.92 8.31 7.10
CA LEU A 63 -11.90 7.32 7.55
C LEU A 63 -12.76 7.77 8.74
N PRO A 64 -12.23 8.45 9.78
CA PRO A 64 -13.06 8.98 10.85
C PRO A 64 -14.12 9.99 10.39
N VAL A 65 -13.81 10.78 9.35
CA VAL A 65 -14.78 11.73 8.77
C VAL A 65 -15.93 10.97 8.09
N LEU A 66 -15.60 9.88 7.41
CA LEU A 66 -16.61 9.01 6.80
C LEU A 66 -17.52 8.37 7.88
N ASP A 67 -16.94 7.88 8.97
CA ASP A 67 -17.67 7.30 10.10
C ASP A 67 -18.60 8.34 10.79
N ASP A 68 -18.11 9.59 10.94
CA ASP A 68 -18.90 10.68 11.54
C ASP A 68 -20.08 11.06 10.64
N LEU A 69 -19.90 11.07 9.33
CA LEU A 69 -20.99 11.28 8.37
C LEU A 69 -22.01 10.14 8.42
N GLU A 70 -21.58 8.88 8.51
CA GLU A 70 -22.50 7.74 8.67
C GLU A 70 -23.30 7.86 9.97
N ARG A 71 -22.64 8.23 11.06
CA ARG A 71 -23.33 8.45 12.38
C ARG A 71 -24.32 9.59 12.31
N ALA A 72 -23.97 10.70 11.64
CA ALA A 72 -24.89 11.82 11.45
C ALA A 72 -26.12 11.43 10.64
N LEU A 73 -25.95 10.60 9.61
CA LEU A 73 -27.07 10.09 8.81
C LEU A 73 -27.99 9.17 9.64
N GLN A 74 -27.41 8.32 10.49
CA GLN A 74 -28.21 7.47 11.39
C GLN A 74 -29.02 8.33 12.38
N ALA A 75 -28.41 9.35 12.98
CA ALA A 75 -29.10 10.24 13.90
C ALA A 75 -30.18 11.08 13.20
N ALA A 76 -29.94 11.56 11.97
CA ALA A 76 -30.91 12.33 11.20
C ALA A 76 -32.16 11.51 10.84
N ALA A 77 -31.98 10.22 10.52
CA ALA A 77 -33.09 9.31 10.23
C ALA A 77 -34.05 9.11 11.42
N GLU A 78 -33.58 9.33 12.66
CA GLU A 78 -34.39 9.22 13.88
C GLU A 78 -35.19 10.52 14.18
N HIS A 79 -34.83 11.66 13.55
CA HIS A 79 -35.35 12.97 13.91
C HIS A 79 -36.19 13.71 12.83
N GLU A 80 -36.58 13.03 11.75
CA GLU A 80 -37.41 13.56 10.65
C GLU A 80 -36.86 14.86 9.95
N GLU A 81 -35.55 15.10 10.00
CA GLU A 81 -34.90 16.23 9.34
C GLU A 81 -34.49 15.89 7.88
N ALA A 82 -35.46 15.61 7.04
CA ALA A 82 -35.28 15.07 5.70
C ALA A 82 -34.35 15.90 4.78
N GLU A 83 -34.40 17.23 4.84
CA GLU A 83 -33.57 18.09 3.99
C GLU A 83 -32.08 18.05 4.41
N LEU A 84 -31.81 18.04 5.71
CA LEU A 84 -30.46 17.94 6.23
C LEU A 84 -29.87 16.54 5.96
N GLU A 85 -30.68 15.51 6.13
CA GLU A 85 -30.31 14.12 5.83
C GLU A 85 -29.89 13.95 4.37
N GLU A 86 -30.64 14.51 3.41
CA GLU A 86 -30.30 14.44 1.97
C GLU A 86 -28.97 15.13 1.66
N GLY A 87 -28.71 16.30 2.25
CA GLY A 87 -27.45 17.02 2.10
C GLY A 87 -26.25 16.23 2.63
N VAL A 88 -26.36 15.68 3.84
CA VAL A 88 -25.30 14.85 4.43
C VAL A 88 -25.07 13.56 3.64
N ARG A 89 -26.14 12.94 3.16
CA ARG A 89 -26.08 11.72 2.33
C ARG A 89 -25.35 11.97 1.01
N LEU A 90 -25.55 13.15 0.40
CA LEU A 90 -24.83 13.54 -0.80
C LEU A 90 -23.31 13.67 -0.55
N VAL A 91 -22.92 14.40 0.51
CA VAL A 91 -21.51 14.59 0.90
C VAL A 91 -20.85 13.25 1.25
N HIS A 92 -21.53 12.38 1.99
CA HIS A 92 -21.05 11.04 2.31
C HIS A 92 -20.77 10.23 1.03
N ARG A 93 -21.71 10.25 0.07
CA ARG A 93 -21.57 9.53 -1.21
C ARG A 93 -20.38 10.07 -2.01
N GLU A 94 -20.26 11.40 -2.14
CA GLU A 94 -19.16 12.03 -2.87
C GLU A 94 -17.80 11.68 -2.27
N LEU A 95 -17.69 11.69 -0.92
CA LEU A 95 -16.47 11.27 -0.23
C LEU A 95 -16.16 9.79 -0.48
N GLN A 96 -17.17 8.94 -0.37
CA GLN A 96 -17.02 7.49 -0.62
C GLN A 96 -16.57 7.21 -2.07
N GLU A 97 -17.17 7.89 -3.04
CA GLU A 97 -16.77 7.79 -4.46
C GLU A 97 -15.35 8.30 -4.72
N ALA A 98 -14.94 9.39 -4.06
CA ALA A 98 -13.59 9.92 -4.17
C ALA A 98 -12.56 8.93 -3.63
N LEU A 99 -12.83 8.35 -2.45
CA LEU A 99 -11.96 7.34 -1.84
C LEU A 99 -11.93 6.04 -2.66
N ALA A 100 -13.05 5.64 -3.26
CA ALA A 100 -13.12 4.46 -4.13
C ALA A 100 -12.27 4.65 -5.40
N LYS A 101 -12.20 5.86 -5.98
CA LYS A 101 -11.32 6.17 -7.12
C LYS A 101 -9.84 6.02 -6.77
N GLU A 102 -9.46 6.26 -5.51
CA GLU A 102 -8.12 6.02 -4.99
C GLU A 102 -7.87 4.53 -4.64
N GLY A 103 -8.84 3.67 -4.88
CA GLY A 103 -8.73 2.22 -4.67
C GLY A 103 -9.14 1.74 -3.28
N LEU A 104 -9.86 2.57 -2.49
CA LEU A 104 -10.45 2.15 -1.23
C LEU A 104 -11.63 1.23 -1.47
N VAL A 105 -11.63 0.06 -0.86
CA VAL A 105 -12.71 -0.94 -0.97
C VAL A 105 -13.16 -1.32 0.43
N GLU A 106 -14.47 -1.33 0.66
CA GLU A 106 -15.07 -1.82 1.90
C GLU A 106 -14.84 -3.33 2.05
N ILE A 107 -14.54 -3.77 3.27
CA ILE A 107 -14.34 -5.18 3.60
C ILE A 107 -15.71 -5.84 3.75
N GLU A 108 -15.91 -6.94 3.03
CA GLU A 108 -17.15 -7.71 3.13
C GLU A 108 -17.31 -8.31 4.53
N THR A 109 -18.48 -8.11 5.11
CA THR A 109 -18.86 -8.61 6.45
C THR A 109 -20.02 -9.58 6.41
N ASN A 110 -20.37 -10.08 5.20
CA ASN A 110 -21.43 -11.06 5.00
C ASN A 110 -20.85 -12.47 5.13
N GLY A 111 -20.88 -13.04 6.33
CA GLY A 111 -20.40 -14.41 6.51
C GLY A 111 -19.71 -14.66 7.85
N HIS A 112 -18.60 -15.39 7.81
CA HIS A 112 -17.82 -15.74 8.98
C HIS A 112 -16.69 -14.77 9.24
N PHE A 113 -16.26 -14.71 10.49
CA PHE A 113 -15.12 -13.92 10.94
C PHE A 113 -13.81 -14.41 10.29
N ASP A 114 -13.05 -13.48 9.72
CA ASP A 114 -11.70 -13.70 9.22
C ASP A 114 -10.73 -12.79 9.99
N PRO A 115 -9.78 -13.37 10.77
CA PRO A 115 -8.79 -12.59 11.54
C PRO A 115 -7.91 -11.67 10.72
N HIS A 116 -7.78 -11.89 9.41
CA HIS A 116 -6.94 -11.06 8.55
C HIS A 116 -7.57 -9.71 8.19
N VAL A 117 -8.90 -9.64 8.22
CA VAL A 117 -9.65 -8.46 7.76
C VAL A 117 -10.69 -7.96 8.77
N HIS A 118 -11.01 -8.76 9.80
CA HIS A 118 -11.99 -8.43 10.84
C HIS A 118 -11.35 -8.36 12.23
N GLU A 119 -11.90 -7.51 13.09
CA GLU A 119 -11.60 -7.40 14.51
C GLU A 119 -12.89 -7.69 15.31
N ALA A 120 -12.95 -8.82 16.02
CA ALA A 120 -14.08 -9.15 16.89
C ALA A 120 -13.94 -8.37 18.20
N LEU A 121 -14.88 -7.46 18.47
CA LEU A 121 -14.94 -6.71 19.72
C LEU A 121 -15.74 -7.44 20.79
N LEU A 122 -16.80 -8.12 20.38
CA LEU A 122 -17.71 -8.85 21.25
C LEU A 122 -18.08 -10.20 20.63
N SER A 123 -18.30 -11.17 21.49
CA SER A 123 -18.92 -12.45 21.12
C SER A 123 -20.21 -12.62 21.91
N GLN A 124 -21.27 -13.03 21.23
CA GLN A 124 -22.60 -13.20 21.85
C GLN A 124 -23.18 -14.57 21.48
N PRO A 125 -23.86 -15.24 22.40
CA PRO A 125 -24.66 -16.43 22.07
C PRO A 125 -25.74 -16.10 21.02
N SER A 126 -25.89 -16.90 19.99
CA SER A 126 -26.94 -16.76 18.99
C SER A 126 -27.22 -18.08 18.30
N ASP A 127 -28.35 -18.15 17.60
CA ASP A 127 -28.77 -19.30 16.79
C ASP A 127 -27.93 -19.48 15.50
N LYS A 128 -26.96 -18.58 15.23
CA LYS A 128 -26.09 -18.70 14.08
C LYS A 128 -24.85 -19.52 14.41
N ASP A 129 -24.20 -20.01 13.36
CA ASP A 129 -22.96 -20.77 13.48
C ASP A 129 -21.89 -20.02 14.26
N ASP A 130 -21.01 -20.75 14.95
CA ASP A 130 -19.89 -20.18 15.68
C ASP A 130 -18.97 -19.37 14.71
N GLY A 131 -18.61 -18.15 15.13
CA GLY A 131 -17.84 -17.22 14.29
C GLY A 131 -18.64 -16.50 13.20
N ALA A 132 -19.96 -16.67 13.10
CA ALA A 132 -20.77 -15.88 12.18
C ALA A 132 -20.82 -14.42 12.62
N ILE A 133 -20.73 -13.49 11.67
CA ILE A 133 -20.85 -12.06 11.95
C ILE A 133 -22.31 -11.73 12.20
N LEU A 134 -22.59 -11.15 13.39
CA LEU A 134 -23.92 -10.76 13.82
C LEU A 134 -24.20 -9.30 13.51
N GLU A 135 -23.24 -8.43 13.77
CA GLU A 135 -23.36 -6.98 13.63
C GLU A 135 -22.02 -6.37 13.23
N VAL A 136 -22.08 -5.29 12.48
CA VAL A 136 -20.90 -4.47 12.09
C VAL A 136 -20.95 -3.17 12.87
N LEU A 137 -20.06 -3.06 13.86
CA LEU A 137 -19.95 -1.84 14.69
C LEU A 137 -19.20 -0.72 13.98
N GLN A 138 -18.24 -1.08 13.12
CA GLN A 138 -17.47 -0.14 12.31
C GLN A 138 -17.01 -0.83 11.03
N LYS A 139 -17.26 -0.19 9.90
CA LYS A 139 -16.86 -0.73 8.61
C LYS A 139 -15.34 -0.79 8.48
N GLY A 140 -14.85 -1.88 7.88
CA GLY A 140 -13.46 -2.07 7.53
C GLY A 140 -13.18 -1.66 6.09
N TYR A 141 -11.93 -1.30 5.81
CA TYR A 141 -11.50 -0.88 4.48
C TYR A 141 -10.12 -1.41 4.12
N ARG A 142 -9.95 -1.74 2.85
CA ARG A 142 -8.65 -2.07 2.24
C ARG A 142 -8.32 -1.11 1.10
N LEU A 143 -7.03 -0.83 0.91
CA LEU A 143 -6.49 -0.06 -0.20
C LEU A 143 -5.64 -1.00 -1.08
N GLY A 144 -6.16 -1.38 -2.22
CA GLY A 144 -5.61 -2.49 -2.99
C GLY A 144 -5.59 -3.77 -2.14
N ASP A 145 -4.42 -4.39 -1.97
CA ASP A 145 -4.24 -5.63 -1.18
C ASP A 145 -3.98 -5.39 0.32
N ARG A 146 -3.87 -4.14 0.76
CA ARG A 146 -3.55 -3.81 2.15
C ARG A 146 -4.78 -3.44 2.95
N VAL A 147 -5.00 -4.10 4.07
CA VAL A 147 -6.00 -3.70 5.05
C VAL A 147 -5.54 -2.40 5.71
N VAL A 148 -6.33 -1.33 5.49
CA VAL A 148 -6.11 0.00 6.07
C VAL A 148 -6.72 0.06 7.47
N ARG A 149 -7.90 -0.54 7.62
CA ARG A 149 -8.63 -0.69 8.88
C ARG A 149 -9.47 -1.96 8.83
N PRO A 150 -9.35 -2.89 9.80
CA PRO A 150 -10.23 -4.05 9.87
C PRO A 150 -11.68 -3.63 10.16
N ALA A 151 -12.64 -4.43 9.75
CA ALA A 151 -14.03 -4.25 10.17
C ALA A 151 -14.19 -4.72 11.60
N ARG A 152 -14.78 -3.87 12.46
CA ARG A 152 -15.10 -4.22 13.84
C ARG A 152 -16.47 -4.82 13.93
N VAL A 153 -16.53 -6.04 14.43
CA VAL A 153 -17.74 -6.85 14.37
C VAL A 153 -18.07 -7.49 15.72
N VAL A 154 -19.36 -7.83 15.86
CA VAL A 154 -19.86 -8.75 16.89
C VAL A 154 -20.00 -10.12 16.23
N ILE A 155 -19.51 -11.16 16.86
CA ILE A 155 -19.56 -12.53 16.34
C ILE A 155 -20.43 -13.45 17.22
N SER A 156 -20.95 -14.51 16.62
CA SER A 156 -21.64 -15.60 17.33
C SER A 156 -20.62 -16.48 18.05
N GLN A 157 -21.00 -16.95 19.26
CA GLN A 157 -20.27 -18.00 19.97
C GLN A 157 -20.80 -19.41 19.67
N GLY A 158 -21.90 -19.51 18.84
CA GLY A 158 -22.65 -20.76 18.76
C GLY A 158 -23.37 -21.07 20.06
N GLU A 159 -24.31 -22.01 20.04
CA GLU A 159 -24.88 -22.61 21.26
C GLU A 159 -23.96 -23.68 21.86
#